data_eaa3ac06fa20fd3c31c745b1aa615545
#
_entry.id   eaa3ac06fa20fd3c31c745b1aa615545
#
_cell.length_a   1.000
_cell.length_b   1.000
_cell.length_c   1.000
_cell.angle_alpha   90.00
_cell.angle_beta   90.00
_cell.angle_gamma   90.00
#
_symmetry.space_group_name_H-M   'P 1'
#
loop_
_entity.id
_entity.type
_entity.pdbx_description
1 polymer ?
#
loop_
_entity_poly.entity_id
_entity_poly.type
_entity_poly.pdbx_seq_one_letter_code
_entity_poly.pdbx_strand_id
1 'polypeptide(L)'
;MKVFTDANPSELPNGSVVTIGAYDGVHLGHRYLIAQTIDLADRLGARSVVVTFDRHPASVVRPGSAPLLLSDLSQKLNCLSETGVDYVCVVTFDERRANESAIDFVEEFLVGKLHVKMVVVGSDFHFGHNRLGNVELLEELGAKHGFKVLGAPLKTSGQGSDGVLSSTLIRHLIAAGEMEKASQYLGRLYELRGKVTHGDSRGGNELGYPTANVSFSSLMATPPDGIYAGWVVLENDEQYGAAISLGTRPTYYPSGGERLLEAYILGFHGDLYGQDIRVRFGKKIRDQERFSTSDELIAKITEDIARVELFCAGRSL
;
A
#
# COMPACT_ATOMS: atom_id res chain seq x y z
N MET A 1 17.25 -8.01 2.64
CA MET A 1 16.32 -7.77 3.77
C MET A 1 15.93 -9.10 4.41
N LYS A 2 15.96 -9.20 5.74
CA LYS A 2 15.42 -10.35 6.51
C LYS A 2 14.16 -9.91 7.25
N VAL A 3 13.17 -10.79 7.32
CA VAL A 3 11.91 -10.54 8.06
C VAL A 3 11.86 -11.43 9.29
N PHE A 4 11.50 -10.86 10.42
CA PHE A 4 11.26 -11.58 11.68
C PHE A 4 10.05 -11.00 12.42
N THR A 5 9.61 -11.68 13.48
CA THR A 5 8.49 -11.22 14.30
C THR A 5 8.93 -10.85 15.71
N ASP A 6 8.13 -10.08 16.42
CA ASP A 6 8.40 -9.73 17.83
C ASP A 6 8.39 -10.94 18.78
N ALA A 7 7.72 -12.04 18.39
CA ALA A 7 7.74 -13.31 19.10
C ALA A 7 9.05 -14.10 18.89
N ASN A 8 9.68 -13.95 17.71
CA ASN A 8 10.93 -14.63 17.34
C ASN A 8 11.93 -13.58 16.83
N PRO A 9 12.57 -12.82 17.74
CA PRO A 9 13.49 -11.77 17.35
C PRO A 9 14.74 -12.35 16.67
N SER A 10 15.24 -11.63 15.67
CA SER A 10 16.49 -11.98 15.00
C SER A 10 17.68 -11.51 15.84
N GLU A 11 18.81 -12.20 15.77
CA GLU A 11 20.06 -11.68 16.29
C GLU A 11 20.44 -10.41 15.54
N LEU A 12 20.67 -9.32 16.28
CA LEU A 12 21.07 -8.01 15.76
C LEU A 12 22.50 -7.70 16.22
N PRO A 13 23.52 -8.24 15.55
CA PRO A 13 24.89 -7.99 15.93
C PRO A 13 25.18 -6.49 15.89
N ASN A 14 25.85 -6.00 16.93
CA ASN A 14 26.18 -4.58 17.13
C ASN A 14 24.95 -3.66 17.34
N GLY A 15 23.77 -4.21 17.69
CA GLY A 15 22.56 -3.43 17.93
C GLY A 15 21.90 -2.89 16.68
N SER A 16 20.91 -2.02 16.85
CA SER A 16 20.07 -1.56 15.75
C SER A 16 19.84 -0.04 15.71
N VAL A 17 19.59 0.48 14.51
CA VAL A 17 18.92 1.77 14.28
C VAL A 17 17.53 1.45 13.77
N VAL A 18 16.52 1.93 14.46
CA VAL A 18 15.13 1.51 14.30
C VAL A 18 14.27 2.65 13.80
N THR A 19 13.40 2.36 12.84
CA THR A 19 12.28 3.25 12.51
C THR A 19 10.96 2.50 12.70
N ILE A 20 9.92 3.19 13.18
CA ILE A 20 8.67 2.57 13.65
C ILE A 20 7.48 3.21 12.97
N GLY A 21 6.56 2.39 12.44
CA GLY A 21 5.35 2.92 11.82
C GLY A 21 4.45 1.84 11.21
N ALA A 22 3.22 2.22 10.87
CA ALA A 22 2.31 1.36 10.13
C ALA A 22 2.81 1.07 8.71
N TYR A 23 3.56 1.99 8.13
CA TYR A 23 4.14 1.92 6.79
C TYR A 23 3.13 1.52 5.70
N ASP A 24 1.88 1.92 5.88
CA ASP A 24 0.82 1.62 4.92
C ASP A 24 1.08 2.36 3.61
N GLY A 25 1.21 1.58 2.53
CA GLY A 25 1.56 2.06 1.20
C GLY A 25 3.05 2.34 0.97
N VAL A 26 3.93 2.33 1.97
CA VAL A 26 5.39 2.59 1.86
C VAL A 26 5.70 3.75 0.88
N HIS A 27 5.01 4.87 1.09
CA HIS A 27 5.09 6.06 0.23
C HIS A 27 6.43 6.80 0.36
N LEU A 28 6.70 7.79 -0.49
CA LEU A 28 7.97 8.51 -0.53
C LEU A 28 8.39 9.14 0.82
N GLY A 29 7.42 9.54 1.67
CA GLY A 29 7.73 10.00 3.04
C GLY A 29 8.26 8.87 3.93
N HIS A 30 7.68 7.67 3.83
CA HIS A 30 8.19 6.49 4.51
C HIS A 30 9.58 6.08 4.01
N ARG A 31 9.78 6.06 2.68
CA ARG A 31 11.09 5.76 2.07
C ARG A 31 12.17 6.73 2.51
N TYR A 32 11.83 8.01 2.72
CA TYR A 32 12.76 9.02 3.25
C TYR A 32 13.23 8.68 4.67
N LEU A 33 12.32 8.32 5.60
CA LEU A 33 12.67 7.90 6.96
C LEU A 33 13.52 6.62 6.97
N ILE A 34 13.18 5.66 6.13
CA ILE A 34 13.92 4.41 6.00
C ILE A 34 15.33 4.67 5.48
N ALA A 35 15.50 5.52 4.47
CA ALA A 35 16.81 5.89 3.95
C ALA A 35 17.70 6.54 5.01
N GLN A 36 17.15 7.43 5.86
CA GLN A 36 17.89 7.99 6.99
C GLN A 36 18.26 6.92 8.02
N THR A 37 17.35 5.98 8.28
CA THR A 37 17.61 4.87 9.19
C THR A 37 18.79 4.00 8.72
N ILE A 38 18.85 3.72 7.42
CA ILE A 38 19.94 2.95 6.79
C ILE A 38 21.28 3.72 6.92
N ASP A 39 21.31 4.99 6.50
CA ASP A 39 22.51 5.82 6.56
C ASP A 39 23.08 5.92 8.00
N LEU A 40 22.20 6.11 8.99
CA LEU A 40 22.61 6.19 10.39
C LEU A 40 23.06 4.82 10.94
N ALA A 41 22.44 3.72 10.50
CA ALA A 41 22.87 2.38 10.87
C ALA A 41 24.28 2.08 10.35
N ASP A 42 24.56 2.42 9.10
CA ASP A 42 25.89 2.26 8.49
C ASP A 42 26.96 3.05 9.25
N ARG A 43 26.67 4.32 9.57
CA ARG A 43 27.59 5.19 10.35
C ARG A 43 27.86 4.67 11.75
N LEU A 44 26.90 3.99 12.37
CA LEU A 44 27.03 3.43 13.73
C LEU A 44 27.55 1.97 13.74
N GLY A 45 27.81 1.39 12.58
CA GLY A 45 28.13 -0.02 12.44
C GLY A 45 27.06 -0.94 13.06
N ALA A 46 25.79 -0.52 12.99
CA ALA A 46 24.62 -1.22 13.51
C ALA A 46 23.75 -1.77 12.35
N ARG A 47 22.63 -2.43 12.67
CA ARG A 47 21.67 -2.91 11.68
C ARG A 47 20.49 -1.97 11.55
N SER A 48 20.08 -1.70 10.31
CA SER A 48 18.87 -0.95 10.02
C SER A 48 17.63 -1.84 10.17
N VAL A 49 16.64 -1.39 10.96
CA VAL A 49 15.43 -2.16 11.26
C VAL A 49 14.20 -1.29 11.06
N VAL A 50 13.28 -1.75 10.21
CA VAL A 50 11.92 -1.22 10.15
C VAL A 50 11.03 -2.04 11.06
N VAL A 51 10.41 -1.41 12.04
CA VAL A 51 9.34 -2.00 12.87
C VAL A 51 7.99 -1.62 12.29
N THR A 52 7.23 -2.62 11.88
CA THR A 52 5.87 -2.44 11.34
C THR A 52 4.92 -3.46 11.95
N PHE A 53 3.65 -3.44 11.56
CA PHE A 53 2.60 -4.25 12.15
C PHE A 53 1.99 -5.20 11.11
N ASP A 54 1.53 -6.37 11.58
CA ASP A 54 0.82 -7.37 10.77
C ASP A 54 -0.50 -6.82 10.19
N ARG A 55 -1.13 -5.89 10.92
CA ARG A 55 -2.35 -5.18 10.54
C ARG A 55 -2.25 -3.69 10.88
N HIS A 56 -3.15 -2.88 10.36
CA HIS A 56 -3.17 -1.46 10.72
C HIS A 56 -3.62 -1.28 12.17
N PRO A 57 -2.87 -0.58 13.04
CA PRO A 57 -3.22 -0.43 14.46
C PRO A 57 -4.65 0.04 14.72
N ALA A 58 -5.19 0.92 13.87
CA ALA A 58 -6.56 1.39 13.99
C ALA A 58 -7.61 0.28 13.84
N SER A 59 -7.30 -0.84 13.17
CA SER A 59 -8.26 -1.96 13.05
C SER A 59 -8.52 -2.68 14.38
N VAL A 60 -7.62 -2.52 15.36
CA VAL A 60 -7.79 -3.05 16.71
C VAL A 60 -8.33 -1.98 17.65
N VAL A 61 -7.74 -0.77 17.63
CA VAL A 61 -8.07 0.31 18.57
C VAL A 61 -9.45 0.94 18.29
N ARG A 62 -9.84 1.03 17.00
CA ARG A 62 -11.11 1.64 16.57
C ARG A 62 -11.63 0.96 15.28
N PRO A 63 -12.05 -0.31 15.34
CA PRO A 63 -12.38 -1.10 14.16
C PRO A 63 -13.47 -0.46 13.27
N GLY A 64 -14.45 0.21 13.87
CA GLY A 64 -15.54 0.87 13.13
C GLY A 64 -15.12 2.11 12.32
N SER A 65 -13.90 2.63 12.52
CA SER A 65 -13.35 3.79 11.80
C SER A 65 -11.92 3.55 11.33
N ALA A 66 -11.51 2.30 11.19
CA ALA A 66 -10.20 1.95 10.64
C ALA A 66 -10.11 2.41 9.17
N PRO A 67 -9.00 3.03 8.75
CA PRO A 67 -8.85 3.44 7.36
C PRO A 67 -8.69 2.21 6.46
N LEU A 68 -9.17 2.32 5.22
CA LEU A 68 -8.86 1.34 4.17
C LEU A 68 -7.35 1.31 3.91
N LEU A 69 -6.82 0.14 3.58
CA LEU A 69 -5.39 -0.08 3.42
C LEU A 69 -4.91 0.38 2.04
N LEU A 70 -3.70 0.93 1.98
CA LEU A 70 -2.99 1.20 0.73
C LEU A 70 -2.16 0.00 0.27
N SER A 71 -1.83 -0.90 1.19
CA SER A 71 -1.11 -2.14 0.91
C SER A 71 -1.49 -3.20 1.94
N ASP A 72 -1.65 -4.44 1.52
CA ASP A 72 -1.65 -5.58 2.42
C ASP A 72 -0.24 -5.84 2.98
N LEU A 73 -0.10 -6.83 3.89
CA LEU A 73 1.19 -7.13 4.50
C LEU A 73 2.22 -7.61 3.48
N SER A 74 1.83 -8.45 2.52
CA SER A 74 2.72 -8.97 1.48
C SER A 74 3.23 -7.85 0.58
N GLN A 75 2.33 -6.98 0.10
CA GLN A 75 2.68 -5.79 -0.67
C GLN A 75 3.62 -4.86 0.11
N LYS A 76 3.31 -4.63 1.39
CA LYS A 76 4.14 -3.80 2.26
C LYS A 76 5.56 -4.36 2.40
N LEU A 77 5.70 -5.66 2.67
CA LEU A 77 7.00 -6.31 2.76
C LEU A 77 7.79 -6.26 1.45
N ASN A 78 7.11 -6.44 0.31
CA ASN A 78 7.74 -6.29 -1.01
C ASN A 78 8.28 -4.86 -1.21
N CYS A 79 7.46 -3.83 -0.92
CA CYS A 79 7.90 -2.43 -1.02
C CYS A 79 9.04 -2.09 -0.05
N LEU A 80 9.07 -2.68 1.14
CA LEU A 80 10.16 -2.50 2.10
C LEU A 80 11.45 -3.19 1.62
N SER A 81 11.35 -4.34 0.95
CA SER A 81 12.53 -5.03 0.42
C SER A 81 13.31 -4.21 -0.60
N GLU A 82 12.61 -3.36 -1.36
CA GLU A 82 13.21 -2.46 -2.35
C GLU A 82 13.97 -1.28 -1.73
N THR A 83 13.83 -1.03 -0.42
CA THR A 83 14.48 0.10 0.25
C THR A 83 15.94 -0.14 0.62
N GLY A 84 16.38 -1.39 0.64
CA GLY A 84 17.71 -1.78 1.09
C GLY A 84 17.85 -1.94 2.61
N VAL A 85 16.78 -1.82 3.40
CA VAL A 85 16.83 -2.05 4.86
C VAL A 85 17.30 -3.47 5.19
N ASP A 86 18.12 -3.64 6.22
CA ASP A 86 18.65 -4.95 6.61
C ASP A 86 17.53 -5.88 7.09
N TYR A 87 16.66 -5.36 7.98
CA TYR A 87 15.65 -6.15 8.68
C TYR A 87 14.30 -5.45 8.73
N VAL A 88 13.25 -6.25 8.70
CA VAL A 88 11.88 -5.83 9.02
C VAL A 88 11.37 -6.68 10.18
N CYS A 89 10.99 -6.03 11.27
CA CYS A 89 10.29 -6.65 12.38
C CYS A 89 8.78 -6.45 12.21
N VAL A 90 8.04 -7.53 12.02
CA VAL A 90 6.59 -7.50 11.96
C VAL A 90 6.04 -7.79 13.36
N VAL A 91 5.47 -6.78 13.98
CA VAL A 91 4.87 -6.86 15.31
C VAL A 91 3.41 -7.28 15.17
N THR A 92 3.00 -8.27 15.93
CA THR A 92 1.59 -8.65 16.06
C THR A 92 0.85 -7.57 16.83
N PHE A 93 -0.09 -6.89 16.18
CA PHE A 93 -0.87 -5.82 16.79
C PHE A 93 -2.24 -6.34 17.21
N ASP A 94 -2.32 -6.83 18.43
CA ASP A 94 -3.51 -7.32 19.12
C ASP A 94 -3.95 -6.36 20.24
N GLU A 95 -4.99 -6.73 21.00
CA GLU A 95 -5.47 -5.94 22.14
C GLU A 95 -4.40 -5.78 23.24
N ARG A 96 -3.57 -6.78 23.47
CA ARG A 96 -2.45 -6.71 24.43
C ARG A 96 -1.47 -5.60 24.00
N ARG A 97 -1.05 -5.60 22.74
CA ARG A 97 -0.13 -4.59 22.18
C ARG A 97 -0.78 -3.20 22.17
N ALA A 98 -2.08 -3.10 21.90
CA ALA A 98 -2.82 -1.84 21.93
C ALA A 98 -2.93 -1.22 23.34
N ASN A 99 -2.89 -2.06 24.39
CA ASN A 99 -2.93 -1.64 25.79
C ASN A 99 -1.55 -1.52 26.44
N GLU A 100 -0.46 -1.83 25.71
CA GLU A 100 0.91 -1.73 26.22
C GLU A 100 1.29 -0.26 26.43
N SER A 101 1.92 0.02 27.59
CA SER A 101 2.40 1.37 27.88
C SER A 101 3.53 1.77 26.92
N ALA A 102 3.71 3.07 26.72
CA ALA A 102 4.83 3.58 25.91
C ALA A 102 6.18 3.21 26.53
N ILE A 103 6.26 3.18 27.87
CA ILE A 103 7.48 2.84 28.60
C ILE A 103 7.83 1.35 28.40
N ASP A 104 6.87 0.44 28.61
CA ASP A 104 7.09 -1.01 28.45
C ASP A 104 7.48 -1.34 27.01
N PHE A 105 6.85 -0.71 26.02
CA PHE A 105 7.23 -0.87 24.62
C PHE A 105 8.70 -0.49 24.37
N VAL A 106 9.18 0.60 24.96
CA VAL A 106 10.58 1.01 24.81
C VAL A 106 11.50 0.08 25.56
N GLU A 107 11.24 -0.19 26.85
CA GLU A 107 12.14 -0.95 27.71
C GLU A 107 12.22 -2.43 27.30
N GLU A 108 11.07 -3.08 27.10
CA GLU A 108 11.05 -4.52 26.79
C GLU A 108 11.36 -4.81 25.33
N PHE A 109 10.83 -4.00 24.41
CA PHE A 109 10.93 -4.30 22.99
C PHE A 109 12.09 -3.58 22.31
N LEU A 110 12.19 -2.24 22.39
CA LEU A 110 13.25 -1.53 21.68
C LEU A 110 14.62 -1.78 22.33
N VAL A 111 14.71 -1.68 23.64
CA VAL A 111 15.95 -1.90 24.37
C VAL A 111 16.23 -3.39 24.54
N GLY A 112 15.27 -4.14 25.10
CA GLY A 112 15.45 -5.53 25.47
C GLY A 112 15.59 -6.49 24.29
N LYS A 113 14.79 -6.33 23.23
CA LYS A 113 14.81 -7.25 22.07
C LYS A 113 15.57 -6.72 20.87
N LEU A 114 15.48 -5.42 20.56
CA LEU A 114 16.12 -4.86 19.38
C LEU A 114 17.50 -4.25 19.66
N HIS A 115 17.92 -4.17 20.92
CA HIS A 115 19.20 -3.57 21.33
C HIS A 115 19.45 -2.23 20.63
N VAL A 116 18.42 -1.35 20.71
CA VAL A 116 18.37 -0.10 19.96
C VAL A 116 19.51 0.84 20.37
N LYS A 117 20.21 1.38 19.38
CA LYS A 117 21.19 2.47 19.51
C LYS A 117 20.65 3.81 19.10
N MET A 118 19.67 3.79 18.18
CA MET A 118 19.01 5.01 17.71
C MET A 118 17.62 4.71 17.19
N VAL A 119 16.67 5.60 17.46
CA VAL A 119 15.32 5.60 16.91
C VAL A 119 15.18 6.76 15.95
N VAL A 120 14.66 6.51 14.74
CA VAL A 120 14.38 7.51 13.70
C VAL A 120 12.89 7.49 13.40
N VAL A 121 12.18 8.55 13.73
CA VAL A 121 10.72 8.64 13.55
C VAL A 121 10.32 10.02 13.02
N GLY A 122 9.09 10.15 12.49
CA GLY A 122 8.56 11.48 12.15
C GLY A 122 8.39 12.34 13.40
N SER A 123 8.51 13.66 13.25
CA SER A 123 8.36 14.61 14.37
C SER A 123 6.96 14.59 15.01
N ASP A 124 5.96 14.01 14.33
CA ASP A 124 4.60 13.82 14.82
C ASP A 124 4.32 12.41 15.35
N PHE A 125 5.37 11.61 15.57
CA PHE A 125 5.24 10.20 15.97
C PHE A 125 4.64 10.09 17.37
N HIS A 126 3.64 9.18 17.47
CA HIS A 126 3.02 8.80 18.73
C HIS A 126 2.86 7.28 18.82
N PHE A 127 3.01 6.74 20.03
CA PHE A 127 2.97 5.30 20.28
C PHE A 127 2.45 4.96 21.69
N GLY A 128 2.34 3.66 21.97
CA GLY A 128 1.83 3.17 23.24
C GLY A 128 0.33 3.38 23.44
N HIS A 129 -0.17 2.89 24.56
CA HIS A 129 -1.60 3.00 24.90
C HIS A 129 -2.08 4.45 24.83
N ASN A 130 -3.23 4.67 24.19
CA ASN A 130 -3.83 6.00 23.98
C ASN A 130 -2.91 7.03 23.32
N ARG A 131 -1.84 6.58 22.62
CA ARG A 131 -0.86 7.48 21.97
C ARG A 131 -0.15 8.42 22.95
N LEU A 132 0.04 8.00 24.20
CA LEU A 132 0.66 8.82 25.25
C LEU A 132 2.18 8.97 25.06
N GLY A 133 2.83 8.04 24.33
CA GLY A 133 4.22 8.18 23.91
C GLY A 133 4.35 9.12 22.73
N ASN A 134 5.38 9.95 22.74
CA ASN A 134 5.76 10.90 21.70
C ASN A 134 7.29 10.96 21.55
N VAL A 135 7.80 11.88 20.74
CA VAL A 135 9.25 12.01 20.49
C VAL A 135 9.98 12.44 21.76
N GLU A 136 9.42 13.36 22.55
CA GLU A 136 10.00 13.85 23.79
C GLU A 136 10.18 12.71 24.81
N LEU A 137 9.18 11.86 25.00
CA LEU A 137 9.27 10.69 25.87
C LEU A 137 10.35 9.70 25.35
N LEU A 138 10.46 9.52 24.02
CA LEU A 138 11.54 8.70 23.46
C LEU A 138 12.91 9.28 23.79
N GLU A 139 13.10 10.60 23.74
CA GLU A 139 14.36 11.28 24.07
C GLU A 139 14.70 11.12 25.55
N GLU A 140 13.73 11.26 26.46
CA GLU A 140 13.89 11.02 27.89
C GLU A 140 14.33 9.56 28.18
N LEU A 141 13.63 8.60 27.59
CA LEU A 141 13.96 7.18 27.74
C LEU A 141 15.29 6.86 27.04
N GLY A 142 15.60 7.52 25.92
CA GLY A 142 16.88 7.41 25.25
C GLY A 142 18.04 7.84 26.13
N ALA A 143 17.92 8.97 26.84
CA ALA A 143 18.91 9.42 27.81
C ALA A 143 19.09 8.43 28.98
N LYS A 144 17.98 7.81 29.44
CA LYS A 144 18.01 6.80 30.53
C LYS A 144 18.66 5.48 30.08
N HIS A 145 18.38 5.00 28.88
CA HIS A 145 18.78 3.67 28.40
C HIS A 145 19.96 3.68 27.41
N GLY A 146 20.52 4.86 27.08
CA GLY A 146 21.73 4.99 26.28
C GLY A 146 21.49 4.88 24.77
N PHE A 147 20.29 5.18 24.25
CA PHE A 147 20.05 5.33 22.82
C PHE A 147 19.71 6.76 22.41
N LYS A 148 19.91 7.09 21.12
CA LYS A 148 19.58 8.41 20.57
C LYS A 148 18.23 8.40 19.85
N VAL A 149 17.65 9.59 19.69
CA VAL A 149 16.40 9.77 18.94
C VAL A 149 16.60 10.85 17.89
N LEU A 150 16.06 10.63 16.70
CA LEU A 150 15.93 11.60 15.63
C LEU A 150 14.47 11.76 15.25
N GLY A 151 13.84 12.85 15.68
CA GLY A 151 12.55 13.31 15.17
C GLY A 151 12.75 14.00 13.81
N ALA A 152 12.57 13.25 12.73
CA ALA A 152 12.78 13.79 11.38
C ALA A 152 11.60 14.67 10.95
N PRO A 153 11.85 15.81 10.25
CA PRO A 153 10.77 16.63 9.72
C PRO A 153 9.95 15.86 8.71
N LEU A 154 8.64 16.08 8.73
CA LEU A 154 7.74 15.45 7.78
C LEU A 154 8.01 15.96 6.35
N LYS A 155 8.11 15.04 5.40
CA LYS A 155 8.30 15.40 4.00
C LYS A 155 7.03 16.05 3.45
N THR A 156 7.15 17.25 2.89
CA THR A 156 6.05 17.92 2.21
C THR A 156 5.94 17.44 0.76
N SER A 157 4.75 17.55 0.19
CA SER A 157 4.40 17.05 -1.15
C SER A 157 4.96 17.88 -2.32
N GLY A 158 5.91 18.82 -2.07
CA GLY A 158 6.53 19.67 -3.10
C GLY A 158 6.09 21.14 -3.04
N GLN A 159 6.42 21.93 -4.08
CA GLN A 159 6.04 23.34 -4.17
C GLN A 159 4.55 23.48 -4.43
N GLY A 160 3.74 23.59 -3.37
CA GLY A 160 2.31 23.80 -3.46
C GLY A 160 1.60 23.49 -2.13
N SER A 161 0.34 23.85 -2.04
CA SER A 161 -0.53 23.76 -0.85
C SER A 161 -0.93 22.34 -0.41
N ASP A 162 -0.35 21.30 -0.96
CA ASP A 162 -0.82 19.91 -0.76
C ASP A 162 -0.46 19.29 0.61
N GLY A 163 0.21 20.05 1.48
CA GLY A 163 0.47 19.64 2.87
C GLY A 163 1.54 18.55 3.02
N VAL A 164 1.47 17.85 4.15
CA VAL A 164 2.38 16.77 4.52
C VAL A 164 2.05 15.50 3.74
N LEU A 165 3.07 14.88 3.14
CA LEU A 165 2.92 13.59 2.48
C LEU A 165 2.59 12.50 3.51
N SER A 166 1.39 11.92 3.41
CA SER A 166 0.87 10.94 4.35
C SER A 166 -0.01 9.88 3.67
N SER A 167 -0.17 8.72 4.31
CA SER A 167 -1.10 7.69 3.85
C SER A 167 -2.54 8.20 3.76
N THR A 168 -2.93 9.16 4.62
CA THR A 168 -4.25 9.79 4.58
C THR A 168 -4.45 10.62 3.30
N LEU A 169 -3.47 11.43 2.93
CA LEU A 169 -3.51 12.19 1.67
C LEU A 169 -3.65 11.24 0.47
N ILE A 170 -2.85 10.17 0.44
CA ILE A 170 -2.89 9.21 -0.67
C ILE A 170 -4.25 8.51 -0.76
N ARG A 171 -4.86 8.13 0.37
CA ARG A 171 -6.23 7.57 0.38
C ARG A 171 -7.26 8.55 -0.19
N HIS A 172 -7.16 9.83 0.15
CA HIS A 172 -8.05 10.85 -0.41
C HIS A 172 -7.88 10.99 -1.93
N LEU A 173 -6.64 10.96 -2.43
CA LEU A 173 -6.37 11.01 -3.87
C LEU A 173 -6.93 9.79 -4.59
N ILE A 174 -6.74 8.59 -4.03
CA ILE A 174 -7.33 7.36 -4.58
C ILE A 174 -8.86 7.47 -4.58
N ALA A 175 -9.47 7.86 -3.47
CA ALA A 175 -10.92 8.01 -3.36
C ALA A 175 -11.49 9.09 -4.29
N ALA A 176 -10.69 10.07 -4.70
CA ALA A 176 -11.04 11.08 -5.70
C ALA A 176 -10.78 10.63 -7.15
N GLY A 177 -10.14 9.45 -7.36
CA GLY A 177 -9.75 8.97 -8.69
C GLY A 177 -8.51 9.63 -9.27
N GLU A 178 -7.77 10.41 -8.46
CA GLU A 178 -6.55 11.11 -8.85
C GLU A 178 -5.33 10.18 -8.84
N MET A 179 -5.39 9.11 -9.66
CA MET A 179 -4.42 8.01 -9.62
C MET A 179 -3.00 8.44 -9.98
N GLU A 180 -2.84 9.39 -10.88
CA GLU A 180 -1.53 9.91 -11.29
C GLU A 180 -0.84 10.63 -10.12
N LYS A 181 -1.57 11.46 -9.37
CA LYS A 181 -1.03 12.11 -8.15
C LYS A 181 -0.76 11.11 -7.03
N ALA A 182 -1.68 10.17 -6.81
CA ALA A 182 -1.46 9.10 -5.83
C ALA A 182 -0.18 8.33 -6.13
N SER A 183 0.06 8.00 -7.41
CA SER A 183 1.27 7.32 -7.87
C SER A 183 2.53 8.15 -7.66
N GLN A 184 2.49 9.46 -7.90
CA GLN A 184 3.61 10.36 -7.61
C GLN A 184 4.02 10.31 -6.14
N TYR A 185 3.05 10.31 -5.22
CA TYR A 185 3.35 10.28 -3.77
C TYR A 185 3.71 8.89 -3.26
N LEU A 186 3.19 7.83 -3.87
CA LEU A 186 3.61 6.46 -3.61
C LEU A 186 5.03 6.18 -4.14
N GLY A 187 5.46 6.89 -5.20
CA GLY A 187 6.68 6.58 -5.96
C GLY A 187 6.54 5.35 -6.86
N ARG A 188 5.31 4.87 -7.07
CA ARG A 188 4.93 3.77 -7.95
C ARG A 188 3.44 3.82 -8.24
N LEU A 189 2.97 3.05 -9.21
CA LEU A 189 1.53 2.91 -9.45
C LEU A 189 0.83 2.28 -8.25
N TYR A 190 -0.39 2.73 -7.97
CA TYR A 190 -1.25 2.07 -7.01
C TYR A 190 -1.71 0.72 -7.54
N GLU A 191 -1.66 -0.31 -6.70
CA GLU A 191 -1.85 -1.70 -7.10
C GLU A 191 -2.88 -2.40 -6.20
N LEU A 192 -3.85 -3.07 -6.81
CA LEU A 192 -4.70 -4.07 -6.15
C LEU A 192 -4.23 -5.46 -6.57
N ARG A 193 -4.18 -6.38 -5.63
CA ARG A 193 -3.84 -7.79 -5.85
C ARG A 193 -5.04 -8.66 -5.62
N GLY A 194 -5.17 -9.69 -6.42
CA GLY A 194 -6.23 -10.65 -6.23
C GLY A 194 -6.14 -11.83 -7.18
N LYS A 195 -6.98 -12.80 -6.86
CA LYS A 195 -7.09 -14.03 -7.63
C LYS A 195 -8.09 -13.85 -8.77
N VAL A 196 -7.74 -14.35 -9.94
CA VAL A 196 -8.66 -14.37 -11.08
C VAL A 196 -9.73 -15.44 -10.84
N THR A 197 -10.98 -15.02 -10.84
CA THR A 197 -12.15 -15.87 -10.62
C THR A 197 -13.06 -15.93 -11.84
N HIS A 198 -13.91 -16.93 -11.90
CA HIS A 198 -14.95 -16.98 -12.92
C HIS A 198 -15.95 -15.84 -12.68
N GLY A 199 -16.20 -15.06 -13.71
CA GLY A 199 -17.32 -14.10 -13.72
C GLY A 199 -18.60 -14.74 -14.19
N ASP A 200 -19.69 -13.95 -14.23
CA ASP A 200 -21.03 -14.42 -14.69
C ASP A 200 -21.08 -14.81 -16.18
N SER A 201 -19.94 -14.80 -16.88
CA SER A 201 -19.73 -15.19 -18.30
C SER A 201 -20.63 -14.47 -19.33
N ARG A 202 -21.45 -13.49 -18.90
CA ARG A 202 -22.51 -12.86 -19.72
C ARG A 202 -22.05 -11.69 -20.59
N GLY A 203 -20.80 -11.22 -20.45
CA GLY A 203 -20.34 -10.04 -21.18
C GLY A 203 -19.08 -10.25 -21.99
N GLY A 204 -18.07 -10.95 -21.46
CA GLY A 204 -16.76 -11.01 -22.07
C GLY A 204 -16.68 -11.82 -23.35
N ASN A 205 -17.26 -13.02 -23.37
CA ASN A 205 -17.21 -13.90 -24.54
C ASN A 205 -18.23 -13.51 -25.64
N GLU A 206 -19.39 -12.99 -25.26
CA GLU A 206 -20.41 -12.58 -26.23
C GLU A 206 -20.05 -11.26 -26.96
N LEU A 207 -19.29 -10.39 -26.32
CA LEU A 207 -18.91 -9.08 -26.86
C LEU A 207 -17.50 -9.07 -27.50
N GLY A 208 -16.75 -10.17 -27.46
CA GLY A 208 -15.42 -10.29 -28.03
C GLY A 208 -14.29 -9.65 -27.19
N TYR A 209 -14.57 -9.23 -25.95
CA TYR A 209 -13.59 -8.63 -25.04
C TYR A 209 -13.49 -9.44 -23.73
N PRO A 210 -12.75 -10.56 -23.72
CA PRO A 210 -12.60 -11.38 -22.51
C PRO A 210 -11.89 -10.60 -21.40
N THR A 211 -12.49 -10.56 -20.21
CA THR A 211 -11.94 -9.86 -19.05
C THR A 211 -11.59 -10.82 -17.93
N ALA A 212 -10.49 -10.57 -17.23
CA ALA A 212 -10.14 -11.23 -15.99
C ALA A 212 -10.93 -10.58 -14.84
N ASN A 213 -11.76 -11.36 -14.14
CA ASN A 213 -12.44 -10.92 -12.92
C ASN A 213 -11.52 -11.15 -11.74
N VAL A 214 -11.16 -10.08 -11.01
CA VAL A 214 -10.16 -10.13 -9.95
C VAL A 214 -10.84 -9.96 -8.59
N SER A 215 -10.79 -10.99 -7.78
CA SER A 215 -11.24 -10.94 -6.39
C SER A 215 -10.18 -10.32 -5.51
N PHE A 216 -10.48 -9.19 -4.89
CA PHE A 216 -9.56 -8.45 -4.01
C PHE A 216 -10.18 -8.19 -2.63
N SER A 217 -9.34 -7.85 -1.66
CA SER A 217 -9.81 -7.60 -0.29
C SER A 217 -10.62 -6.30 -0.19
N SER A 218 -11.79 -6.36 0.43
CA SER A 218 -12.65 -5.20 0.74
C SER A 218 -12.01 -4.20 1.72
N LEU A 219 -10.91 -4.58 2.37
CA LEU A 219 -10.14 -3.69 3.23
C LEU A 219 -9.22 -2.74 2.46
N MET A 220 -9.02 -2.95 1.15
CA MET A 220 -8.17 -2.09 0.32
C MET A 220 -8.87 -0.80 -0.09
N ALA A 221 -8.12 0.29 -0.11
CA ALA A 221 -8.58 1.55 -0.68
C ALA A 221 -8.81 1.37 -2.19
N THR A 222 -9.95 1.81 -2.69
CA THR A 222 -10.30 1.69 -4.11
C THR A 222 -10.64 3.04 -4.69
N PRO A 223 -10.27 3.31 -5.95
CA PRO A 223 -10.74 4.51 -6.63
C PRO A 223 -12.25 4.44 -6.91
N PRO A 224 -12.88 5.54 -7.32
CA PRO A 224 -14.31 5.56 -7.71
C PRO A 224 -14.62 4.57 -8.82
N ASP A 225 -15.88 4.23 -8.96
CA ASP A 225 -16.36 3.43 -10.09
C ASP A 225 -16.03 4.11 -11.42
N GLY A 226 -15.49 3.35 -12.36
CA GLY A 226 -15.03 3.91 -13.64
C GLY A 226 -14.16 2.96 -14.44
N ILE A 227 -13.70 3.48 -15.56
CA ILE A 227 -12.74 2.82 -16.46
C ILE A 227 -11.39 3.50 -16.30
N TYR A 228 -10.36 2.68 -16.17
CA TYR A 228 -8.99 3.14 -15.94
C TYR A 228 -8.04 2.50 -16.97
N ALA A 229 -7.07 3.28 -17.41
CA ALA A 229 -5.88 2.73 -18.07
C ALA A 229 -4.88 2.28 -17.03
N GLY A 230 -4.23 1.15 -17.26
CA GLY A 230 -3.23 0.64 -16.35
C GLY A 230 -2.55 -0.62 -16.86
N TRP A 231 -2.06 -1.42 -15.96
CA TRP A 231 -1.35 -2.66 -16.29
C TRP A 231 -1.79 -3.81 -15.41
N VAL A 232 -1.76 -4.99 -15.99
CA VAL A 232 -1.82 -6.25 -15.27
C VAL A 232 -0.42 -6.86 -15.25
N VAL A 233 0.00 -7.31 -14.06
CA VAL A 233 1.27 -8.01 -13.88
C VAL A 233 0.95 -9.42 -13.40
N LEU A 234 1.42 -10.40 -14.14
CA LEU A 234 1.20 -11.83 -13.89
C LEU A 234 2.14 -12.37 -12.79
N GLU A 235 1.94 -13.61 -12.37
CA GLU A 235 2.79 -14.28 -11.38
C GLU A 235 4.26 -14.42 -11.83
N ASN A 236 4.48 -14.54 -13.14
CA ASN A 236 5.83 -14.62 -13.75
C ASN A 236 6.48 -13.25 -14.00
N ASP A 237 5.91 -12.17 -13.44
CA ASP A 237 6.31 -10.77 -13.60
C ASP A 237 6.14 -10.19 -15.03
N GLU A 238 5.53 -10.92 -15.97
CA GLU A 238 5.13 -10.33 -17.26
C GLU A 238 4.08 -9.25 -17.07
N GLN A 239 4.21 -8.16 -17.83
CA GLN A 239 3.35 -6.98 -17.72
C GLN A 239 2.64 -6.70 -19.04
N TYR A 240 1.34 -6.47 -18.95
CA TYR A 240 0.49 -6.16 -20.10
C TYR A 240 -0.29 -4.88 -19.82
N GLY A 241 -0.45 -4.02 -20.82
CA GLY A 241 -1.42 -2.92 -20.73
C GLY A 241 -2.82 -3.46 -20.52
N ALA A 242 -3.64 -2.75 -19.77
CA ALA A 242 -4.99 -3.21 -19.48
C ALA A 242 -6.00 -2.07 -19.37
N ALA A 243 -7.20 -2.30 -19.92
CA ALA A 243 -8.38 -1.54 -19.61
C ALA A 243 -9.03 -2.14 -18.35
N ILE A 244 -9.07 -1.34 -17.29
CA ILE A 244 -9.52 -1.76 -15.97
C ILE A 244 -10.90 -1.16 -15.72
N SER A 245 -11.90 -2.01 -15.48
CA SER A 245 -13.22 -1.61 -15.02
C SER A 245 -13.35 -1.89 -13.53
N LEU A 246 -13.66 -0.88 -12.74
CA LEU A 246 -13.95 -1.02 -11.32
C LEU A 246 -15.35 -0.46 -11.04
N GLY A 247 -16.20 -1.24 -10.40
CA GLY A 247 -17.52 -0.80 -9.98
C GLY A 247 -18.56 -1.89 -10.00
N THR A 248 -19.81 -1.50 -9.76
CA THR A 248 -20.98 -2.36 -9.96
C THR A 248 -21.30 -2.43 -11.45
N ARG A 249 -21.88 -3.53 -11.94
CA ARG A 249 -22.35 -3.62 -13.34
C ARG A 249 -23.75 -2.97 -13.51
N PRO A 250 -23.84 -1.65 -13.71
CA PRO A 250 -25.14 -0.96 -13.68
C PRO A 250 -26.08 -1.36 -14.81
N THR A 251 -25.56 -1.87 -15.93
CA THR A 251 -26.34 -2.33 -17.07
C THR A 251 -27.05 -3.66 -16.75
N TYR A 252 -26.43 -4.52 -15.95
CA TYR A 252 -26.97 -5.85 -15.63
C TYR A 252 -27.61 -5.94 -14.23
N TYR A 253 -27.19 -5.09 -13.29
CA TYR A 253 -27.67 -5.07 -11.89
C TYR A 253 -28.12 -3.65 -11.48
N PRO A 254 -29.34 -3.20 -11.89
CA PRO A 254 -29.81 -1.84 -11.60
C PRO A 254 -29.95 -1.49 -10.13
N SER A 255 -30.11 -2.49 -9.26
CA SER A 255 -30.28 -2.33 -7.80
C SER A 255 -28.97 -2.34 -6.99
N GLY A 256 -27.81 -2.35 -7.67
CA GLY A 256 -26.50 -2.48 -7.05
C GLY A 256 -26.09 -3.95 -6.84
N GLY A 257 -24.79 -4.24 -6.92
CA GLY A 257 -24.16 -5.54 -6.71
C GLY A 257 -22.82 -5.36 -6.01
N GLU A 258 -22.09 -6.43 -5.78
CA GLU A 258 -20.70 -6.33 -5.33
C GLU A 258 -19.87 -5.53 -6.33
N ARG A 259 -18.92 -4.73 -5.81
CA ARG A 259 -17.95 -4.05 -6.67
C ARG A 259 -17.00 -5.08 -7.28
N LEU A 260 -16.93 -5.06 -8.59
CA LEU A 260 -16.13 -5.97 -9.38
C LEU A 260 -14.90 -5.22 -9.93
N LEU A 261 -13.78 -5.89 -9.95
CA LEU A 261 -12.57 -5.46 -10.63
C LEU A 261 -12.37 -6.37 -11.83
N GLU A 262 -12.52 -5.80 -13.01
CA GLU A 262 -12.38 -6.52 -14.28
C GLU A 262 -11.26 -5.88 -15.10
N ALA A 263 -10.39 -6.69 -15.68
CA ALA A 263 -9.30 -6.23 -16.52
C ALA A 263 -9.35 -6.90 -17.90
N TYR A 264 -9.51 -6.09 -18.94
CA TYR A 264 -9.24 -6.51 -20.32
C TYR A 264 -7.75 -6.30 -20.59
N ILE A 265 -7.02 -7.40 -20.83
CA ILE A 265 -5.58 -7.41 -20.93
C ILE A 265 -5.19 -7.36 -22.40
N LEU A 266 -4.51 -6.29 -22.80
CA LEU A 266 -4.15 -6.00 -24.21
C LEU A 266 -3.17 -7.06 -24.74
N GLY A 267 -3.53 -7.69 -25.84
CA GLY A 267 -2.68 -8.66 -26.55
C GLY A 267 -2.40 -9.95 -25.76
N PHE A 268 -3.07 -10.18 -24.67
CA PHE A 268 -2.91 -11.42 -23.91
C PHE A 268 -3.85 -12.51 -24.43
N HIS A 269 -3.28 -13.70 -24.62
CA HIS A 269 -4.01 -14.90 -25.01
C HIS A 269 -3.61 -16.05 -24.07
N GLY A 270 -4.47 -16.43 -23.17
CA GLY A 270 -4.19 -17.49 -22.21
C GLY A 270 -5.28 -17.62 -21.15
N ASP A 271 -5.13 -18.62 -20.30
CA ASP A 271 -5.99 -18.85 -19.15
C ASP A 271 -5.31 -18.32 -17.87
N LEU A 272 -6.02 -17.45 -17.14
CA LEU A 272 -5.57 -16.85 -15.89
C LEU A 272 -6.39 -17.31 -14.68
N TYR A 273 -7.39 -18.19 -14.86
CA TYR A 273 -8.24 -18.61 -13.75
C TYR A 273 -7.43 -19.27 -12.63
N GLY A 274 -7.69 -18.81 -11.41
CA GLY A 274 -7.00 -19.27 -10.21
C GLY A 274 -5.62 -18.66 -9.97
N GLN A 275 -5.07 -17.89 -10.91
CA GLN A 275 -3.80 -17.20 -10.75
C GLN A 275 -3.97 -15.92 -9.92
N ASP A 276 -2.95 -15.57 -9.15
CA ASP A 276 -2.87 -14.30 -8.45
C ASP A 276 -2.24 -13.26 -9.39
N ILE A 277 -2.94 -12.17 -9.65
CA ILE A 277 -2.46 -11.07 -10.50
C ILE A 277 -2.43 -9.75 -9.75
N ARG A 278 -1.64 -8.83 -10.29
CA ARG A 278 -1.51 -7.46 -9.77
C ARG A 278 -2.07 -6.48 -10.80
N VAL A 279 -3.08 -5.72 -10.39
CA VAL A 279 -3.74 -4.71 -11.24
C VAL A 279 -3.26 -3.33 -10.82
N ARG A 280 -2.49 -2.67 -11.67
CA ARG A 280 -1.87 -1.36 -11.46
C ARG A 280 -2.66 -0.26 -12.15
N PHE A 281 -3.17 0.68 -11.36
CA PHE A 281 -3.96 1.80 -11.86
C PHE A 281 -3.05 2.94 -12.32
N GLY A 282 -3.18 3.31 -13.58
CA GLY A 282 -2.46 4.45 -14.18
C GLY A 282 -3.28 5.73 -14.18
N LYS A 283 -4.31 5.81 -15.02
CA LYS A 283 -5.12 6.99 -15.22
C LYS A 283 -6.61 6.67 -15.35
N LYS A 284 -7.47 7.49 -14.76
CA LYS A 284 -8.90 7.40 -14.99
C LYS A 284 -9.24 7.86 -16.42
N ILE A 285 -9.94 7.01 -17.16
CA ILE A 285 -10.40 7.29 -18.54
C ILE A 285 -11.77 7.96 -18.52
N ARG A 286 -12.72 7.41 -17.73
CA ARG A 286 -14.09 7.95 -17.56
C ARG A 286 -14.78 7.32 -16.35
N ASP A 287 -15.93 7.86 -16.01
CA ASP A 287 -16.88 7.24 -15.08
C ASP A 287 -17.59 6.04 -15.73
N GLN A 288 -18.24 5.21 -14.92
CA GLN A 288 -19.14 4.19 -15.46
C GLN A 288 -20.38 4.82 -16.09
N GLU A 289 -20.83 4.23 -17.20
CA GLU A 289 -22.00 4.66 -17.95
C GLU A 289 -22.95 3.47 -18.13
N ARG A 290 -24.25 3.78 -18.31
CA ARG A 290 -25.27 2.79 -18.70
C ARG A 290 -25.51 2.90 -20.19
N PHE A 291 -25.65 1.77 -20.85
CA PHE A 291 -25.89 1.69 -22.29
C PHE A 291 -27.27 1.07 -22.54
N SER A 292 -27.97 1.59 -23.54
CA SER A 292 -29.30 1.10 -23.89
C SER A 292 -29.24 -0.10 -24.82
N THR A 293 -28.14 -0.24 -25.57
CA THR A 293 -27.91 -1.36 -26.50
C THR A 293 -26.52 -1.94 -26.38
N SER A 294 -26.36 -3.18 -26.82
CA SER A 294 -25.03 -3.85 -26.87
C SER A 294 -24.09 -3.14 -27.86
N ASP A 295 -24.60 -2.59 -28.96
CA ASP A 295 -23.81 -1.89 -29.96
C ASP A 295 -23.19 -0.60 -29.39
N GLU A 296 -23.95 0.17 -28.61
CA GLU A 296 -23.42 1.34 -27.88
C GLU A 296 -22.34 0.97 -26.91
N LEU A 297 -22.51 -0.12 -26.15
CA LEU A 297 -21.53 -0.65 -25.22
C LEU A 297 -20.24 -1.08 -25.95
N ILE A 298 -20.36 -1.84 -27.04
CA ILE A 298 -19.21 -2.29 -27.86
C ILE A 298 -18.44 -1.10 -28.42
N ALA A 299 -19.13 -0.12 -29.00
CA ALA A 299 -18.50 1.09 -29.56
C ALA A 299 -17.70 1.82 -28.45
N LYS A 300 -18.28 1.93 -27.25
CA LYS A 300 -17.62 2.60 -26.12
C LYS A 300 -16.43 1.83 -25.58
N ILE A 301 -16.52 0.49 -25.46
CA ILE A 301 -15.38 -0.36 -25.08
C ILE A 301 -14.23 -0.20 -26.10
N THR A 302 -14.54 -0.18 -27.39
CA THR A 302 -13.53 0.02 -28.44
C THR A 302 -12.81 1.37 -28.30
N GLU A 303 -13.57 2.46 -28.03
CA GLU A 303 -13.00 3.79 -27.77
C GLU A 303 -12.10 3.77 -26.51
N ASP A 304 -12.55 3.15 -25.43
CA ASP A 304 -11.79 3.05 -24.18
C ASP A 304 -10.48 2.28 -24.39
N ILE A 305 -10.52 1.15 -25.11
CA ILE A 305 -9.33 0.36 -25.43
C ILE A 305 -8.31 1.19 -26.21
N ALA A 306 -8.74 1.93 -27.24
CA ALA A 306 -7.84 2.77 -28.02
C ALA A 306 -7.16 3.85 -27.15
N ARG A 307 -7.89 4.43 -26.19
CA ARG A 307 -7.32 5.38 -25.22
C ARG A 307 -6.31 4.72 -24.28
N VAL A 308 -6.59 3.49 -23.85
CA VAL A 308 -5.70 2.70 -22.98
C VAL A 308 -4.42 2.32 -23.73
N GLU A 309 -4.53 1.87 -24.98
CA GLU A 309 -3.39 1.57 -25.83
C GLU A 309 -2.46 2.77 -25.99
N LEU A 310 -3.05 3.93 -26.31
CA LEU A 310 -2.30 5.20 -26.44
C LEU A 310 -1.60 5.58 -25.12
N PHE A 311 -2.28 5.39 -23.96
CA PHE A 311 -1.72 5.67 -22.65
C PHE A 311 -0.55 4.74 -22.31
N CYS A 312 -0.69 3.45 -22.61
CA CYS A 312 0.35 2.43 -22.31
C CYS A 312 1.54 2.54 -23.27
N ALA A 313 1.33 2.84 -24.56
CA ALA A 313 2.42 2.98 -25.55
C ALA A 313 3.39 4.13 -25.24
N GLY A 314 2.94 5.16 -24.54
CA GLY A 314 3.76 6.32 -24.13
C GLY A 314 4.56 6.13 -22.83
N ARG A 315 4.48 4.98 -22.17
CA ARG A 315 5.05 4.74 -20.84
C ARG A 315 5.62 3.33 -20.74
N SER A 316 6.94 3.24 -20.58
CA SER A 316 7.57 2.05 -19.98
C SER A 316 7.53 2.19 -18.46
N LEU A 317 7.10 1.16 -17.75
CA LEU A 317 7.13 1.11 -16.28
C LEU A 317 8.54 0.86 -15.75
#